data_baa20cf01f3fe82eae19e08a99531a2d
#
_entry.id   baa20cf01f3fe82eae19e08a99531a2d
#
_cell.length_a   1.000
_cell.length_b   1.000
_cell.length_c   1.000
_cell.angle_alpha   90.00
_cell.angle_beta   90.00
_cell.angle_gamma   90.00
#
_symmetry.space_group_name_H-M   'P 1'
#
loop_
_entity.id
_entity.type
_entity.pdbx_description
1 polymer ?
#
loop_
_entity_poly.entity_id
_entity_poly.type
_entity_poly.pdbx_seq_one_letter_code
_entity_poly.pdbx_strand_id
1 'polypeptide(L)'
;METQEGSASKPVIDFHGIDEELIQKMAYDALVWSSLHGLVVGDKSVQRSGKVPGAGMVHAPFALLPVAFPENHWKSACEVAPVFNELIDRVSLDGNFLQDSLSRTKKVDVFTSRLLDIHSKVLEMNKTEDIRLGLHRSDYMLDEQTKLLLHIEINTISSSFPGLSCLVSDLHRSLLKRYGEHLGSDSKRIPSNTTVNRFADALAKAWTEYNNPRAAVMVVVQPEEHNMYDQHWLCAALKEKHNVTAIRKTLAEIDKEGELLPDGTLLVGGQAIAVVYFRTGYAPTDYPSEAEWRARLLMEQSLAIKCPSISYHLAGTKKIQQELAKPNVLERFLENKEDITKLQKCFAGLWSLDDSDIVKRAIERPELFVMKPQREGGGNNIYGDDVKENLLRLQREGNEEDAAYILMQRIFPIVSPMFLVRNGTCHKDHAVSELGVYSAYLRNKDKVIINDQCGYLMRTKVSSSNEGGVAAGFAVLDSMYLT
;
A
#
# COMPACT_ATOMS: atom_id res chain seq x y z
N MET A 1 38.86 -30.91 -22.08
CA MET A 1 37.50 -30.67 -22.64
C MET A 1 36.51 -31.07 -21.56
N GLU A 2 36.25 -30.13 -20.66
CA GLU A 2 35.20 -30.29 -19.63
C GLU A 2 33.94 -29.69 -20.21
N THR A 3 32.96 -30.54 -20.40
CA THR A 3 31.61 -30.15 -20.79
C THR A 3 30.92 -29.41 -19.63
N GLN A 4 30.68 -28.12 -19.79
CA GLN A 4 29.78 -27.36 -18.92
C GLN A 4 28.40 -27.99 -18.99
N GLU A 5 27.99 -28.66 -17.92
CA GLU A 5 26.59 -29.03 -17.71
C GLU A 5 25.77 -27.74 -17.58
N GLY A 6 24.86 -27.54 -18.53
CA GLY A 6 23.93 -26.44 -18.51
C GLY A 6 23.07 -26.50 -17.25
N SER A 7 23.04 -25.40 -16.52
CA SER A 7 22.12 -25.15 -15.40
C SER A 7 20.69 -25.39 -15.90
N ALA A 8 20.10 -26.52 -15.51
CA ALA A 8 18.69 -26.76 -15.75
C ALA A 8 17.88 -25.64 -15.09
N SER A 9 17.14 -24.88 -15.88
CA SER A 9 16.20 -23.86 -15.37
C SER A 9 15.23 -24.55 -14.42
N LYS A 10 15.14 -24.01 -13.19
CA LYS A 10 14.21 -24.49 -12.17
C LYS A 10 12.77 -24.48 -12.74
N PRO A 11 11.96 -25.51 -12.47
CA PRO A 11 10.63 -25.60 -13.08
C PRO A 11 9.76 -24.39 -12.68
N VAL A 12 9.34 -23.64 -13.66
CA VAL A 12 8.24 -22.65 -13.56
C VAL A 12 6.95 -23.46 -13.69
N ILE A 13 5.89 -23.06 -12.95
CA ILE A 13 4.57 -23.70 -13.12
C ILE A 13 4.17 -23.55 -14.58
N ASP A 14 4.05 -24.66 -15.31
CA ASP A 14 3.62 -24.63 -16.71
C ASP A 14 2.09 -24.54 -16.81
N PHE A 15 1.58 -23.34 -16.99
CA PHE A 15 0.15 -23.07 -17.15
C PHE A 15 -0.44 -23.56 -18.48
N HIS A 16 0.39 -23.97 -19.45
CA HIS A 16 -0.08 -24.42 -20.78
C HIS A 16 -0.48 -25.89 -20.80
N GLY A 17 0.09 -26.70 -19.91
CA GLY A 17 -0.12 -28.15 -19.85
C GLY A 17 -1.12 -28.63 -18.80
N ILE A 18 -1.77 -27.71 -18.05
CA ILE A 18 -2.70 -28.11 -16.98
C ILE A 18 -4.04 -28.49 -17.59
N ASP A 19 -4.52 -29.70 -17.27
CA ASP A 19 -5.83 -30.20 -17.66
C ASP A 19 -6.97 -29.36 -17.08
N GLU A 20 -7.99 -29.07 -17.89
CA GLU A 20 -9.18 -28.28 -17.52
C GLU A 20 -9.92 -28.90 -16.33
N GLU A 21 -10.06 -30.22 -16.27
CA GLU A 21 -10.70 -30.92 -15.15
C GLU A 21 -9.95 -30.68 -13.84
N LEU A 22 -8.60 -30.69 -13.89
CA LEU A 22 -7.75 -30.38 -12.74
C LEU A 22 -7.92 -28.94 -12.29
N ILE A 23 -8.01 -27.98 -13.23
CA ILE A 23 -8.24 -26.56 -12.92
C ILE A 23 -9.58 -26.38 -12.20
N GLN A 24 -10.66 -26.97 -12.71
CA GLN A 24 -11.98 -26.88 -12.09
C GLN A 24 -12.00 -27.48 -10.67
N LYS A 25 -11.32 -28.60 -10.48
CA LYS A 25 -11.17 -29.23 -9.17
C LYS A 25 -10.39 -28.36 -8.19
N MET A 26 -9.25 -27.79 -8.63
CA MET A 26 -8.46 -26.86 -7.82
C MET A 26 -9.26 -25.59 -7.48
N ALA A 27 -10.02 -25.05 -8.44
CA ALA A 27 -10.85 -23.86 -8.22
C ALA A 27 -11.95 -24.13 -7.18
N TYR A 28 -12.62 -25.30 -7.26
CA TYR A 28 -13.60 -25.71 -6.27
C TYR A 28 -12.98 -25.81 -4.85
N ASP A 29 -11.84 -26.51 -4.73
CA ASP A 29 -11.13 -26.66 -3.45
C ASP A 29 -10.66 -25.30 -2.91
N ALA A 30 -10.20 -24.38 -3.77
CA ALA A 30 -9.79 -23.04 -3.39
C ALA A 30 -10.98 -22.21 -2.85
N LEU A 31 -12.15 -22.30 -3.48
CA LEU A 31 -13.37 -21.63 -3.02
C LEU A 31 -13.84 -22.14 -1.67
N VAL A 32 -13.81 -23.47 -1.48
CA VAL A 32 -14.11 -24.09 -0.17
C VAL A 32 -13.12 -23.63 0.88
N TRP A 33 -11.81 -23.68 0.55
CA TRP A 33 -10.76 -23.25 1.46
C TRP A 33 -10.94 -21.79 1.87
N SER A 34 -11.22 -20.90 0.91
CA SER A 34 -11.43 -19.46 1.13
C SER A 34 -12.55 -19.19 2.14
N SER A 35 -13.66 -19.92 2.00
CA SER A 35 -14.81 -19.81 2.91
C SER A 35 -14.49 -20.30 4.32
N LEU A 36 -13.78 -21.44 4.43
CA LEU A 36 -13.40 -22.03 5.72
C LEU A 36 -12.35 -21.20 6.50
N HIS A 37 -11.50 -20.46 5.79
CA HIS A 37 -10.38 -19.73 6.40
C HIS A 37 -10.57 -18.21 6.42
N GLY A 38 -11.73 -17.70 5.97
CA GLY A 38 -12.05 -16.28 6.05
C GLY A 38 -11.28 -15.41 5.03
N LEU A 39 -10.91 -15.96 3.87
CA LEU A 39 -10.42 -15.19 2.72
C LEU A 39 -11.63 -14.56 2.00
N VAL A 40 -12.25 -13.57 2.64
CA VAL A 40 -13.55 -13.02 2.26
C VAL A 40 -13.57 -11.50 2.29
N VAL A 41 -14.51 -10.91 1.53
CA VAL A 41 -14.81 -9.48 1.49
C VAL A 41 -16.33 -9.27 1.48
N GLY A 42 -16.79 -8.04 1.68
CA GLY A 42 -18.19 -7.67 1.49
C GLY A 42 -18.50 -7.46 0.01
N ASP A 43 -19.58 -8.05 -0.47
CA ASP A 43 -20.10 -7.83 -1.82
C ASP A 43 -20.74 -6.44 -1.93
N LYS A 44 -20.19 -5.58 -2.79
CA LYS A 44 -20.69 -4.20 -2.99
C LYS A 44 -22.12 -4.14 -3.52
N SER A 45 -22.60 -5.21 -4.16
CA SER A 45 -23.98 -5.29 -4.67
C SER A 45 -25.02 -5.62 -3.59
N VAL A 46 -24.57 -6.13 -2.43
CA VAL A 46 -25.42 -6.51 -1.32
C VAL A 46 -25.51 -5.38 -0.30
N GLN A 47 -26.72 -4.92 -0.04
CA GLN A 47 -27.00 -3.88 0.96
C GLN A 47 -26.44 -4.29 2.34
N ARG A 48 -25.80 -3.35 3.02
CA ARG A 48 -25.22 -3.51 4.36
C ARG A 48 -23.96 -4.39 4.44
N SER A 49 -23.47 -4.96 3.34
CA SER A 49 -22.25 -5.81 3.34
C SER A 49 -21.00 -5.08 3.83
N GLY A 50 -20.96 -3.75 3.69
CA GLY A 50 -19.88 -2.90 4.23
C GLY A 50 -20.10 -2.40 5.68
N LYS A 51 -21.25 -2.76 6.31
CA LYS A 51 -21.63 -2.29 7.67
C LYS A 51 -21.80 -3.43 8.67
N VAL A 52 -22.34 -4.56 8.21
CA VAL A 52 -22.73 -5.68 9.07
C VAL A 52 -21.89 -6.91 8.72
N PRO A 53 -21.02 -7.37 9.62
CA PRO A 53 -20.25 -8.59 9.40
C PRO A 53 -21.16 -9.79 9.09
N GLY A 54 -20.79 -10.59 8.09
CA GLY A 54 -21.61 -11.73 7.62
C GLY A 54 -22.66 -11.38 6.58
N ALA A 55 -23.11 -10.12 6.48
CA ALA A 55 -24.07 -9.72 5.44
C ALA A 55 -23.35 -9.60 4.09
N GLY A 56 -23.78 -10.37 3.08
CA GLY A 56 -23.17 -10.34 1.74
C GLY A 56 -21.68 -10.68 1.74
N MET A 57 -21.25 -11.57 2.61
CA MET A 57 -19.88 -12.06 2.64
C MET A 57 -19.63 -13.00 1.46
N VAL A 58 -18.60 -12.68 0.65
CA VAL A 58 -18.17 -13.47 -0.51
C VAL A 58 -16.68 -13.71 -0.45
N HIS A 59 -16.17 -14.73 -1.18
CA HIS A 59 -14.72 -14.91 -1.26
C HIS A 59 -14.05 -13.69 -1.86
N ALA A 60 -12.87 -13.31 -1.32
CA ALA A 60 -12.04 -12.30 -1.95
C ALA A 60 -11.60 -12.79 -3.36
N PRO A 61 -11.42 -11.91 -4.34
CA PRO A 61 -10.88 -12.32 -5.64
C PRO A 61 -9.42 -12.73 -5.48
N PHE A 62 -9.02 -13.87 -6.06
CA PHE A 62 -7.65 -14.39 -5.96
C PHE A 62 -7.18 -15.06 -7.26
N ALA A 63 -5.85 -15.11 -7.45
CA ALA A 63 -5.25 -15.99 -8.45
C ALA A 63 -5.30 -17.44 -7.95
N LEU A 64 -5.60 -18.41 -8.83
CA LEU A 64 -5.71 -19.83 -8.44
C LEU A 64 -4.36 -20.41 -8.07
N LEU A 65 -3.30 -19.99 -8.73
CA LEU A 65 -1.92 -20.43 -8.50
C LEU A 65 -1.02 -19.21 -8.37
N PRO A 66 0.08 -19.31 -7.60
CA PRO A 66 0.98 -18.19 -7.35
C PRO A 66 1.75 -17.80 -8.62
N VAL A 67 2.01 -16.51 -8.78
CA VAL A 67 2.84 -16.00 -9.89
C VAL A 67 4.32 -16.32 -9.66
N ALA A 68 5.02 -16.73 -10.73
CA ALA A 68 6.47 -16.90 -10.69
C ALA A 68 7.17 -15.56 -10.50
N PHE A 69 8.08 -15.47 -9.53
CA PHE A 69 8.79 -14.24 -9.22
C PHE A 69 10.27 -14.52 -8.89
N PRO A 70 11.22 -13.77 -9.49
CA PRO A 70 12.66 -14.01 -9.28
C PRO A 70 13.06 -13.74 -7.82
N GLU A 71 13.74 -14.74 -7.20
CA GLU A 71 14.13 -14.67 -5.79
C GLU A 71 15.10 -13.52 -5.49
N ASN A 72 16.00 -13.18 -6.43
CA ASN A 72 16.94 -12.08 -6.28
C ASN A 72 16.22 -10.72 -6.18
N HIS A 73 15.15 -10.50 -6.96
CA HIS A 73 14.36 -9.27 -6.89
C HIS A 73 13.54 -9.20 -5.60
N TRP A 74 13.00 -10.34 -5.14
CA TRP A 74 12.37 -10.41 -3.83
C TRP A 74 13.30 -10.01 -2.70
N LYS A 75 14.53 -10.57 -2.68
CA LYS A 75 15.55 -10.22 -1.68
C LYS A 75 15.91 -8.74 -1.72
N SER A 76 16.15 -8.20 -2.91
CA SER A 76 16.44 -6.76 -3.07
C SER A 76 15.32 -5.86 -2.56
N ALA A 77 14.06 -6.20 -2.84
CA ALA A 77 12.92 -5.44 -2.33
C ALA A 77 12.79 -5.49 -0.79
N CYS A 78 13.10 -6.65 -0.18
CA CYS A 78 13.14 -6.79 1.27
C CYS A 78 14.26 -5.94 1.91
N GLU A 79 15.44 -5.90 1.29
CA GLU A 79 16.58 -5.11 1.79
C GLU A 79 16.36 -3.60 1.73
N VAL A 80 15.55 -3.13 0.77
CA VAL A 80 15.25 -1.70 0.59
C VAL A 80 14.13 -1.22 1.51
N ALA A 81 13.25 -2.10 1.97
CA ALA A 81 12.10 -1.72 2.80
C ALA A 81 12.47 -0.96 4.09
N PRO A 82 13.47 -1.37 4.90
CA PRO A 82 13.91 -0.60 6.06
C PRO A 82 14.50 0.77 5.68
N VAL A 83 15.12 0.90 4.52
CA VAL A 83 15.67 2.18 4.04
C VAL A 83 14.55 3.16 3.69
N PHE A 84 13.48 2.69 3.04
CA PHE A 84 12.28 3.51 2.82
C PHE A 84 11.65 3.97 4.13
N ASN A 85 11.59 3.13 5.14
CA ASN A 85 11.06 3.50 6.44
C ASN A 85 11.86 4.66 7.06
N GLU A 86 13.19 4.56 7.07
CA GLU A 86 14.06 5.62 7.57
C GLU A 86 13.92 6.90 6.75
N LEU A 87 13.88 6.81 5.43
CA LEU A 87 13.68 7.94 4.55
C LEU A 87 12.38 8.69 4.88
N ILE A 88 11.26 7.97 5.00
CA ILE A 88 9.96 8.57 5.33
C ILE A 88 10.00 9.22 6.73
N ASP A 89 10.60 8.59 7.72
CA ASP A 89 10.75 9.19 9.06
C ASP A 89 11.53 10.50 9.00
N ARG A 90 12.68 10.52 8.32
CA ARG A 90 13.51 11.72 8.20
C ARG A 90 12.85 12.83 7.37
N VAL A 91 12.19 12.50 6.28
CA VAL A 91 11.41 13.44 5.47
C VAL A 91 10.28 14.07 6.28
N SER A 92 9.59 13.28 7.09
CA SER A 92 8.47 13.75 7.92
C SER A 92 8.90 14.78 8.98
N LEU A 93 10.15 14.76 9.40
CA LEU A 93 10.71 15.71 10.37
C LEU A 93 11.11 17.06 9.72
N ASP A 94 11.23 17.12 8.40
CA ASP A 94 11.56 18.34 7.68
C ASP A 94 10.28 19.05 7.20
N GLY A 95 9.64 19.74 8.14
CA GLY A 95 8.38 20.45 7.86
C GLY A 95 8.51 21.50 6.76
N ASN A 96 9.66 22.16 6.63
CA ASN A 96 9.91 23.12 5.57
C ASN A 96 9.98 22.43 4.21
N PHE A 97 10.68 21.31 4.11
CA PHE A 97 10.73 20.53 2.87
C PHE A 97 9.32 20.09 2.42
N LEU A 98 8.47 19.62 3.34
CA LEU A 98 7.10 19.23 3.03
C LEU A 98 6.26 20.42 2.54
N GLN A 99 6.31 21.55 3.26
CA GLN A 99 5.55 22.75 2.88
C GLN A 99 6.01 23.35 1.55
N ASP A 100 7.32 23.47 1.34
CA ASP A 100 7.90 24.06 0.15
C ASP A 100 7.64 23.18 -1.09
N SER A 101 7.85 21.88 -1.00
CA SER A 101 7.64 20.92 -2.10
C SER A 101 6.19 20.86 -2.56
N LEU A 102 5.23 21.05 -1.64
CA LEU A 102 3.80 21.01 -1.92
C LEU A 102 3.16 22.40 -2.12
N SER A 103 3.95 23.48 -2.06
CA SER A 103 3.44 24.85 -2.09
C SER A 103 2.63 25.20 -3.34
N ARG A 104 3.05 24.71 -4.52
CA ARG A 104 2.30 24.88 -5.77
C ARG A 104 1.06 23.96 -5.82
N THR A 105 1.22 22.70 -5.41
CA THR A 105 0.11 21.73 -5.36
C THR A 105 -1.01 22.22 -4.43
N LYS A 106 -0.66 22.84 -3.30
CA LYS A 106 -1.62 23.44 -2.36
C LYS A 106 -2.60 24.41 -3.02
N LYS A 107 -2.17 25.16 -4.06
CA LYS A 107 -2.99 26.15 -4.73
C LYS A 107 -4.07 25.55 -5.63
N VAL A 108 -3.85 24.33 -6.13
CA VAL A 108 -4.67 23.70 -7.15
C VAL A 108 -5.36 22.42 -6.70
N ASP A 109 -4.92 21.84 -5.58
CA ASP A 109 -5.51 20.65 -4.97
C ASP A 109 -6.01 20.94 -3.55
N VAL A 110 -7.32 21.05 -3.40
CA VAL A 110 -7.99 21.38 -2.13
C VAL A 110 -7.66 20.33 -1.05
N PHE A 111 -7.57 19.06 -1.40
CA PHE A 111 -7.26 18.00 -0.44
C PHE A 111 -5.86 18.16 0.15
N THR A 112 -4.85 18.34 -0.71
CA THR A 112 -3.48 18.64 -0.28
C THR A 112 -3.41 19.93 0.53
N SER A 113 -4.17 20.98 0.13
CA SER A 113 -4.25 22.23 0.88
C SER A 113 -4.71 22.00 2.32
N ARG A 114 -5.78 21.23 2.52
CA ARG A 114 -6.33 20.94 3.85
C ARG A 114 -5.38 20.11 4.72
N LEU A 115 -4.67 19.15 4.12
CA LEU A 115 -3.65 18.37 4.84
C LEU A 115 -2.49 19.26 5.30
N LEU A 116 -2.02 20.18 4.43
CA LEU A 116 -0.97 21.15 4.77
C LEU A 116 -1.41 22.15 5.84
N ASP A 117 -2.67 22.57 5.84
CA ASP A 117 -3.21 23.44 6.88
C ASP A 117 -3.25 22.76 8.26
N ILE A 118 -3.60 21.45 8.30
CA ILE A 118 -3.50 20.65 9.54
C ILE A 118 -2.03 20.54 9.97
N HIS A 119 -1.12 20.23 9.04
CA HIS A 119 0.31 20.14 9.32
C HIS A 119 0.87 21.43 9.88
N SER A 120 0.52 22.58 9.29
CA SER A 120 0.93 23.90 9.81
C SER A 120 0.48 24.13 11.26
N LYS A 121 -0.79 23.80 11.57
CA LYS A 121 -1.32 23.90 12.93
C LYS A 121 -0.58 23.01 13.92
N VAL A 122 -0.18 21.80 13.51
CA VAL A 122 0.62 20.90 14.35
C VAL A 122 2.03 21.48 14.60
N LEU A 123 2.66 22.05 13.57
CA LEU A 123 3.97 22.71 13.73
C LEU A 123 3.90 23.92 14.68
N GLU A 124 2.84 24.73 14.60
CA GLU A 124 2.62 25.90 15.48
C GLU A 124 2.48 25.50 16.96
N MET A 125 2.01 24.29 17.24
CA MET A 125 1.90 23.81 18.62
C MET A 125 3.25 23.52 19.28
N ASN A 126 4.36 23.50 18.52
CA ASN A 126 5.72 23.18 18.99
C ASN A 126 5.79 21.86 19.79
N LYS A 127 4.87 20.94 19.56
CA LYS A 127 4.88 19.61 20.17
C LYS A 127 5.79 18.69 19.35
N THR A 128 6.77 18.10 20.02
CA THR A 128 7.55 17.02 19.43
C THR A 128 6.73 15.75 19.39
N GLU A 129 6.64 15.11 18.23
CA GLU A 129 6.07 13.77 18.09
C GLU A 129 7.15 12.76 18.48
N ASP A 130 7.25 12.49 19.79
CA ASP A 130 8.30 11.63 20.35
C ASP A 130 8.21 10.20 19.84
N ILE A 131 6.98 9.67 19.71
CA ILE A 131 6.73 8.31 19.26
C ILE A 131 6.10 8.37 17.85
N ARG A 132 6.80 7.82 16.87
CA ARG A 132 6.37 7.80 15.47
C ARG A 132 6.22 6.37 14.97
N LEU A 133 5.05 6.06 14.41
CA LEU A 133 4.70 4.74 13.91
C LEU A 133 4.33 4.81 12.43
N GLY A 134 4.99 4.00 11.62
CA GLY A 134 4.69 3.77 10.21
C GLY A 134 4.38 2.29 9.94
N LEU A 135 3.28 2.04 9.26
CA LEU A 135 2.96 0.74 8.64
C LEU A 135 2.85 0.98 7.15
N HIS A 136 3.94 0.75 6.44
CA HIS A 136 4.13 1.15 5.06
C HIS A 136 3.98 -0.03 4.08
N ARG A 137 3.77 0.29 2.80
CA ARG A 137 3.87 -0.66 1.70
C ARG A 137 4.54 0.02 0.50
N SER A 138 5.68 -0.50 0.08
CA SER A 138 6.36 -0.09 -1.14
C SER A 138 5.92 -0.99 -2.28
N ASP A 139 5.44 -0.41 -3.38
CA ASP A 139 4.88 -1.14 -4.52
C ASP A 139 5.84 -1.14 -5.70
N TYR A 140 6.01 -2.29 -6.37
CA TYR A 140 6.99 -2.52 -7.42
C TYR A 140 6.40 -3.30 -8.59
N MET A 141 6.91 -3.05 -9.79
CA MET A 141 6.73 -3.90 -10.97
C MET A 141 8.08 -4.33 -11.56
N LEU A 142 8.13 -5.57 -12.04
CA LEU A 142 9.28 -6.09 -12.77
C LEU A 142 9.14 -5.69 -14.25
N ASP A 143 9.99 -4.76 -14.70
CA ASP A 143 9.98 -4.28 -16.07
C ASP A 143 10.57 -5.32 -17.03
N GLU A 144 9.82 -5.67 -18.07
CA GLU A 144 10.24 -6.70 -19.02
C GLU A 144 11.45 -6.28 -19.86
N GLN A 145 11.55 -4.99 -20.20
CA GLN A 145 12.59 -4.49 -21.08
C GLN A 145 13.94 -4.40 -20.39
N THR A 146 13.97 -3.82 -19.19
CA THR A 146 15.21 -3.60 -18.42
C THR A 146 15.54 -4.75 -17.48
N LYS A 147 14.58 -5.64 -17.21
CA LYS A 147 14.69 -6.70 -16.18
C LYS A 147 14.93 -6.15 -14.77
N LEU A 148 14.63 -4.88 -14.53
CA LEU A 148 14.74 -4.24 -13.24
C LEU A 148 13.41 -4.30 -12.48
N LEU A 149 13.51 -4.43 -11.16
CA LEU A 149 12.39 -4.25 -10.25
C LEU A 149 12.25 -2.75 -9.96
N LEU A 150 11.23 -2.10 -10.54
CA LEU A 150 11.04 -0.67 -10.46
C LEU A 150 9.96 -0.31 -9.43
N HIS A 151 10.30 0.63 -8.55
CA HIS A 151 9.43 1.16 -7.52
C HIS A 151 8.37 2.08 -8.15
N ILE A 152 7.10 1.84 -7.80
CA ILE A 152 5.93 2.57 -8.31
C ILE A 152 5.52 3.68 -7.36
N GLU A 153 5.42 3.34 -6.07
CA GLU A 153 5.01 4.25 -5.00
C GLU A 153 5.27 3.65 -3.61
N ILE A 154 5.36 4.51 -2.61
CA ILE A 154 5.31 4.12 -1.21
C ILE A 154 4.00 4.60 -0.59
N ASN A 155 3.26 3.67 -0.01
CA ASN A 155 2.02 3.94 0.70
C ASN A 155 2.31 4.10 2.19
N THR A 156 2.11 5.31 2.73
CA THR A 156 2.33 5.62 4.15
C THR A 156 1.04 5.61 4.96
N ILE A 157 -0.12 5.58 4.30
CA ILE A 157 -1.45 5.54 4.91
C ILE A 157 -2.26 4.38 4.35
N SER A 158 -3.08 3.75 5.18
CA SER A 158 -4.10 2.78 4.79
C SER A 158 -3.60 1.62 3.93
N SER A 159 -2.36 1.14 4.14
CA SER A 159 -1.79 -0.01 3.44
C SER A 159 -2.66 -1.24 3.63
N SER A 160 -3.50 -1.55 2.63
CA SER A 160 -4.55 -2.58 2.70
C SER A 160 -4.00 -3.99 2.53
N PHE A 161 -4.78 -4.97 2.98
CA PHE A 161 -4.60 -6.41 2.81
C PHE A 161 -3.49 -7.07 3.64
N PRO A 162 -3.08 -6.58 4.84
CA PRO A 162 -2.13 -7.30 5.67
C PRO A 162 -2.65 -8.69 6.09
N GLY A 163 -3.95 -8.86 6.30
CA GLY A 163 -4.58 -10.13 6.65
C GLY A 163 -4.80 -11.04 5.46
N LEU A 164 -5.50 -10.52 4.45
CA LEU A 164 -5.88 -11.34 3.28
C LEU A 164 -4.68 -11.76 2.42
N SER A 165 -3.58 -10.99 2.40
CA SER A 165 -2.34 -11.39 1.72
C SER A 165 -1.68 -12.62 2.39
N CYS A 166 -1.76 -12.74 3.71
CA CYS A 166 -1.31 -13.93 4.41
C CYS A 166 -2.17 -15.14 4.03
N LEU A 167 -3.49 -14.96 4.02
CA LEU A 167 -4.42 -16.04 3.69
C LEU A 167 -4.26 -16.54 2.26
N VAL A 168 -4.09 -15.66 1.25
CA VAL A 168 -3.87 -16.13 -0.13
C VAL A 168 -2.55 -16.88 -0.27
N SER A 169 -1.51 -16.50 0.48
CA SER A 169 -0.25 -17.26 0.52
C SER A 169 -0.46 -18.66 1.14
N ASP A 170 -1.29 -18.77 2.16
CA ASP A 170 -1.62 -20.06 2.79
C ASP A 170 -2.53 -20.91 1.91
N LEU A 171 -3.48 -20.30 1.19
CA LEU A 171 -4.28 -20.98 0.15
C LEU A 171 -3.37 -21.63 -0.89
N HIS A 172 -2.45 -20.86 -1.47
CA HIS A 172 -1.53 -21.38 -2.49
C HIS A 172 -0.63 -22.48 -1.94
N ARG A 173 -0.12 -22.35 -0.71
CA ARG A 173 0.63 -23.45 -0.06
C ARG A 173 -0.22 -24.71 0.11
N SER A 174 -1.49 -24.55 0.47
CA SER A 174 -2.42 -25.67 0.62
C SER A 174 -2.67 -26.36 -0.72
N LEU A 175 -2.90 -25.59 -1.79
CA LEU A 175 -3.08 -26.13 -3.14
C LEU A 175 -1.83 -26.84 -3.65
N LEU A 176 -0.63 -26.24 -3.48
CA LEU A 176 0.62 -26.88 -3.92
C LEU A 176 1.01 -28.09 -3.08
N LYS A 177 0.61 -28.18 -1.81
CA LYS A 177 0.77 -29.41 -1.03
C LYS A 177 -0.12 -30.55 -1.56
N ARG A 178 -1.30 -30.21 -2.08
CA ARG A 178 -2.26 -31.20 -2.57
C ARG A 178 -2.02 -31.58 -4.03
N TYR A 179 -1.65 -30.63 -4.86
CA TYR A 179 -1.55 -30.76 -6.31
C TYR A 179 -0.15 -30.57 -6.88
N GLY A 180 0.86 -30.25 -6.04
CA GLY A 180 2.18 -29.88 -6.49
C GLY A 180 2.90 -30.95 -7.31
N GLU A 181 2.70 -32.24 -7.04
CA GLU A 181 3.26 -33.33 -7.84
C GLU A 181 2.76 -33.27 -9.29
N HIS A 182 1.46 -32.99 -9.51
CA HIS A 182 0.89 -32.85 -10.84
C HIS A 182 1.34 -31.60 -11.57
N LEU A 183 1.74 -30.55 -10.81
CA LEU A 183 2.16 -29.25 -11.32
C LEU A 183 3.69 -29.12 -11.42
N GLY A 184 4.45 -30.12 -11.01
CA GLY A 184 5.92 -30.02 -10.92
C GLY A 184 6.40 -28.94 -9.96
N SER A 185 5.64 -28.63 -8.89
CA SER A 185 5.84 -27.44 -8.03
C SER A 185 5.95 -27.80 -6.57
N ASP A 186 6.80 -27.06 -5.83
CA ASP A 186 7.03 -27.22 -4.39
C ASP A 186 6.45 -26.04 -3.61
N SER A 187 5.54 -26.32 -2.67
CA SER A 187 4.92 -25.32 -1.80
C SER A 187 5.92 -24.53 -0.95
N LYS A 188 7.13 -25.06 -0.72
CA LYS A 188 8.22 -24.39 0.03
C LYS A 188 8.78 -23.17 -0.70
N ARG A 189 8.53 -23.06 -2.00
CA ARG A 189 8.96 -21.90 -2.80
C ARG A 189 8.04 -20.69 -2.67
N ILE A 190 6.94 -20.81 -1.95
CA ILE A 190 6.10 -19.67 -1.55
C ILE A 190 6.71 -19.09 -0.27
N PRO A 191 7.25 -17.86 -0.25
CA PRO A 191 7.85 -17.30 0.95
C PRO A 191 6.79 -17.11 2.04
N SER A 192 7.24 -17.19 3.30
CA SER A 192 6.36 -16.94 4.45
C SER A 192 5.83 -15.52 4.41
N ASN A 193 4.53 -15.37 4.63
CA ASN A 193 3.90 -14.07 4.73
C ASN A 193 3.31 -13.88 6.13
N THR A 194 3.93 -13.02 6.92
CA THR A 194 3.58 -12.79 8.33
C THR A 194 3.06 -11.36 8.59
N THR A 195 2.66 -10.65 7.54
CA THR A 195 2.32 -9.22 7.59
C THR A 195 1.34 -8.89 8.71
N VAL A 196 0.22 -9.61 8.81
CA VAL A 196 -0.81 -9.33 9.82
C VAL A 196 -0.27 -9.41 11.24
N ASN A 197 0.55 -10.43 11.51
CA ASN A 197 1.17 -10.63 12.82
C ASN A 197 2.21 -9.54 13.13
N ARG A 198 3.06 -9.19 12.15
CA ARG A 198 4.09 -8.16 12.32
C ARG A 198 3.49 -6.76 12.48
N PHE A 199 2.38 -6.46 11.79
CA PHE A 199 1.63 -5.22 11.98
C PHE A 199 0.96 -5.18 13.37
N ALA A 200 0.40 -6.30 13.84
CA ALA A 200 -0.13 -6.39 15.20
C ALA A 200 0.97 -6.20 16.25
N ASP A 201 2.15 -6.80 16.05
CA ASP A 201 3.32 -6.62 16.93
C ASP A 201 3.75 -5.14 16.99
N ALA A 202 3.78 -4.44 15.85
CA ALA A 202 4.15 -3.02 15.79
C ALA A 202 3.12 -2.11 16.49
N LEU A 203 1.82 -2.36 16.27
CA LEU A 203 0.73 -1.64 16.96
C LEU A 203 0.77 -1.87 18.48
N ALA A 204 0.97 -3.12 18.91
CA ALA A 204 1.07 -3.47 20.31
C ALA A 204 2.32 -2.84 20.98
N LYS A 205 3.45 -2.79 20.26
CA LYS A 205 4.66 -2.15 20.75
C LYS A 205 4.48 -0.65 20.88
N ALA A 206 3.85 0.03 19.91
CA ALA A 206 3.49 1.43 20.01
C ALA A 206 2.54 1.70 21.19
N TRP A 207 1.52 0.84 21.37
CA TRP A 207 0.63 0.89 22.53
C TRP A 207 1.40 0.78 23.86
N THR A 208 2.40 -0.10 23.94
CA THR A 208 3.27 -0.22 25.11
C THR A 208 4.10 1.05 25.36
N GLU A 209 4.64 1.66 24.30
CA GLU A 209 5.42 2.92 24.40
C GLU A 209 4.53 4.11 24.84
N TYR A 210 3.23 4.12 24.51
CA TYR A 210 2.28 5.10 25.01
C TYR A 210 2.06 5.01 26.52
N ASN A 211 2.28 3.84 27.10
CA ASN A 211 2.32 3.58 28.55
C ASN A 211 1.01 3.89 29.30
N ASN A 212 -0.14 3.58 28.70
CA ASN A 212 -1.43 3.61 29.38
C ASN A 212 -2.21 2.30 29.13
N PRO A 213 -2.22 1.35 30.10
CA PRO A 213 -2.84 0.04 29.89
C PRO A 213 -4.37 0.07 29.74
N ARG A 214 -5.02 1.19 30.05
CA ARG A 214 -6.47 1.38 29.86
C ARG A 214 -6.82 1.96 28.50
N ALA A 215 -5.83 2.44 27.75
CA ALA A 215 -6.06 3.00 26.42
C ALA A 215 -6.21 1.90 25.37
N ALA A 216 -6.99 2.20 24.32
CA ALA A 216 -7.24 1.31 23.20
C ALA A 216 -6.43 1.71 21.95
N VAL A 217 -6.31 0.80 21.01
CA VAL A 217 -5.97 1.10 19.61
C VAL A 217 -7.27 1.43 18.89
N MET A 218 -7.35 2.60 18.25
CA MET A 218 -8.52 2.99 17.44
C MET A 218 -8.20 2.83 15.96
N VAL A 219 -9.01 2.03 15.27
CA VAL A 219 -8.96 1.87 13.82
C VAL A 219 -9.96 2.83 13.19
N VAL A 220 -9.47 3.80 12.44
CA VAL A 220 -10.33 4.78 11.74
C VAL A 220 -10.76 4.17 10.42
N VAL A 221 -12.07 4.02 10.22
CA VAL A 221 -12.66 3.24 9.12
C VAL A 221 -13.64 4.06 8.29
N GLN A 222 -13.92 3.59 7.07
CA GLN A 222 -14.99 4.15 6.24
C GLN A 222 -16.37 3.80 6.80
N PRO A 223 -17.41 4.63 6.56
CA PRO A 223 -18.77 4.32 6.98
C PRO A 223 -19.34 3.03 6.37
N GLU A 224 -18.87 2.69 5.17
CA GLU A 224 -19.14 1.42 4.48
C GLU A 224 -17.80 0.79 4.06
N GLU A 225 -17.39 -0.23 4.80
CA GLU A 225 -16.08 -0.86 4.63
C GLU A 225 -16.23 -2.30 4.14
N HIS A 226 -16.20 -2.49 2.82
CA HIS A 226 -16.31 -3.83 2.23
C HIS A 226 -15.07 -4.71 2.46
N ASN A 227 -13.92 -4.09 2.78
CA ASN A 227 -12.68 -4.78 3.17
C ASN A 227 -12.56 -4.94 4.70
N MET A 228 -13.68 -4.94 5.43
CA MET A 228 -13.65 -5.01 6.90
C MET A 228 -12.96 -6.27 7.43
N TYR A 229 -13.05 -7.39 6.73
CA TYR A 229 -12.49 -8.67 7.19
C TYR A 229 -10.96 -8.64 7.26
N ASP A 230 -10.29 -7.99 6.30
CA ASP A 230 -8.85 -7.74 6.36
C ASP A 230 -8.47 -6.96 7.64
N GLN A 231 -9.26 -5.94 7.98
CA GLN A 231 -9.05 -5.13 9.18
C GLN A 231 -9.34 -5.91 10.46
N HIS A 232 -10.36 -6.77 10.45
CA HIS A 232 -10.68 -7.62 11.60
C HIS A 232 -9.62 -8.69 11.86
N TRP A 233 -8.95 -9.22 10.82
CA TRP A 233 -7.80 -10.10 11.00
C TRP A 233 -6.68 -9.42 11.80
N LEU A 234 -6.39 -8.16 11.51
CA LEU A 234 -5.40 -7.39 12.29
C LEU A 234 -5.87 -7.15 13.73
N CYS A 235 -7.14 -6.77 13.92
CA CYS A 235 -7.70 -6.57 15.26
C CYS A 235 -7.70 -7.87 16.10
N ALA A 236 -8.02 -9.01 15.47
CA ALA A 236 -7.99 -10.31 16.11
C ALA A 236 -6.55 -10.68 16.51
N ALA A 237 -5.58 -10.55 15.62
CA ALA A 237 -4.17 -10.79 15.92
C ALA A 237 -3.66 -9.92 17.08
N LEU A 238 -4.04 -8.64 17.10
CA LEU A 238 -3.70 -7.71 18.18
C LEU A 238 -4.29 -8.15 19.52
N LYS A 239 -5.55 -8.59 19.53
CA LYS A 239 -6.22 -9.08 20.75
C LYS A 239 -5.68 -10.41 21.22
N GLU A 240 -5.53 -11.38 20.33
CA GLU A 240 -5.14 -12.75 20.68
C GLU A 240 -3.69 -12.85 21.13
N LYS A 241 -2.77 -12.13 20.46
CA LYS A 241 -1.34 -12.21 20.77
C LYS A 241 -0.92 -11.26 21.89
N HIS A 242 -1.52 -10.08 21.98
CA HIS A 242 -1.05 -9.01 22.87
C HIS A 242 -2.08 -8.59 23.92
N ASN A 243 -3.31 -9.14 23.86
CA ASN A 243 -4.43 -8.73 24.70
C ASN A 243 -4.75 -7.21 24.64
N VAL A 244 -4.39 -6.53 23.55
CA VAL A 244 -4.70 -5.12 23.34
C VAL A 244 -6.08 -4.99 22.69
N THR A 245 -6.88 -4.07 23.22
CA THR A 245 -8.22 -3.81 22.71
C THR A 245 -8.17 -2.86 21.52
N ALA A 246 -8.82 -3.24 20.42
CA ALA A 246 -9.05 -2.38 19.27
C ALA A 246 -10.52 -1.95 19.21
N ILE A 247 -10.76 -0.65 18.95
CA ILE A 247 -12.09 -0.11 18.64
C ILE A 247 -12.09 0.43 17.20
N ARG A 248 -13.26 0.46 16.58
CA ARG A 248 -13.43 0.95 15.20
C ARG A 248 -14.34 2.16 15.22
N LYS A 249 -13.91 3.25 14.58
CA LYS A 249 -14.67 4.51 14.52
C LYS A 249 -14.51 5.15 13.14
N THR A 250 -15.57 5.74 12.64
CA THR A 250 -15.54 6.63 11.47
C THR A 250 -15.08 8.02 11.88
N LEU A 251 -14.60 8.82 10.92
CA LEU A 251 -14.22 10.22 11.20
C LEU A 251 -15.40 11.04 11.76
N ALA A 252 -16.60 10.84 11.25
CA ALA A 252 -17.81 11.51 11.76
C ALA A 252 -18.15 11.13 13.21
N GLU A 253 -17.99 9.85 13.59
CA GLU A 253 -18.15 9.42 14.98
C GLU A 253 -17.07 10.04 15.90
N ILE A 254 -15.83 10.15 15.41
CA ILE A 254 -14.74 10.77 16.16
C ILE A 254 -15.00 12.27 16.37
N ASP A 255 -15.52 13.01 15.38
CA ASP A 255 -15.93 14.40 15.56
C ASP A 255 -17.00 14.56 16.65
N LYS A 256 -17.96 13.64 16.67
CA LYS A 256 -19.09 13.67 17.62
C LYS A 256 -18.72 13.25 19.04
N GLU A 257 -17.86 12.22 19.17
CA GLU A 257 -17.59 11.55 20.44
C GLU A 257 -16.19 11.84 20.99
N GLY A 258 -15.38 12.57 20.21
CA GLY A 258 -13.98 12.87 20.53
C GLY A 258 -13.84 14.03 21.49
N GLU A 259 -12.96 13.89 22.47
CA GLU A 259 -12.60 14.91 23.45
C GLU A 259 -11.07 14.92 23.64
N LEU A 260 -10.48 16.09 23.67
CA LEU A 260 -9.08 16.29 24.00
C LEU A 260 -8.97 16.81 25.44
N LEU A 261 -8.40 15.98 26.31
CA LEU A 261 -8.19 16.37 27.69
C LEU A 261 -7.04 17.40 27.84
N PRO A 262 -6.98 18.16 28.94
CA PRO A 262 -5.92 19.17 29.15
C PRO A 262 -4.49 18.61 29.14
N ASP A 263 -4.32 17.33 29.48
CA ASP A 263 -3.02 16.63 29.43
C ASP A 263 -2.66 16.12 28.01
N GLY A 264 -3.54 16.32 27.03
CA GLY A 264 -3.37 15.88 25.65
C GLY A 264 -3.90 14.46 25.36
N THR A 265 -4.51 13.80 26.34
CA THR A 265 -5.14 12.48 26.13
C THR A 265 -6.36 12.62 25.20
N LEU A 266 -6.43 11.79 24.18
CA LEU A 266 -7.59 11.66 23.31
C LEU A 266 -8.60 10.67 23.94
N LEU A 267 -9.82 11.12 24.17
CA LEU A 267 -10.95 10.25 24.47
C LEU A 267 -11.86 10.16 23.24
N VAL A 268 -12.41 8.98 22.97
CA VAL A 268 -13.46 8.78 21.96
C VAL A 268 -14.54 7.89 22.58
N GLY A 269 -15.74 8.43 22.76
CA GLY A 269 -16.81 7.73 23.46
C GLY A 269 -16.44 7.36 24.91
N GLY A 270 -15.63 8.19 25.57
CA GLY A 270 -15.13 7.96 26.93
C GLY A 270 -13.95 6.98 27.03
N GLN A 271 -13.50 6.38 25.93
CA GLN A 271 -12.35 5.46 25.88
C GLN A 271 -11.07 6.25 25.54
N ALA A 272 -10.04 6.13 26.38
CA ALA A 272 -8.73 6.69 26.07
C ALA A 272 -8.08 5.96 24.89
N ILE A 273 -7.43 6.70 23.99
CA ILE A 273 -6.81 6.20 22.76
C ILE A 273 -5.28 6.34 22.86
N ALA A 274 -4.57 5.21 22.74
CA ALA A 274 -3.13 5.16 22.69
C ALA A 274 -2.60 5.28 21.26
N VAL A 275 -3.22 4.58 20.32
CA VAL A 275 -2.80 4.52 18.91
C VAL A 275 -4.00 4.75 18.02
N VAL A 276 -3.85 5.63 17.03
CA VAL A 276 -4.82 5.87 15.96
C VAL A 276 -4.27 5.25 14.68
N TYR A 277 -4.93 4.20 14.17
CA TYR A 277 -4.57 3.54 12.93
C TYR A 277 -5.57 3.86 11.82
N PHE A 278 -5.12 4.59 10.81
CA PHE A 278 -5.97 5.04 9.71
C PHE A 278 -6.14 3.96 8.64
N ARG A 279 -7.40 3.57 8.39
CA ARG A 279 -7.83 2.74 7.25
C ARG A 279 -8.68 3.54 6.26
N THR A 280 -8.87 4.82 6.54
CA THR A 280 -9.53 5.84 5.72
C THR A 280 -8.79 7.17 5.90
N GLY A 281 -9.23 8.23 5.25
CA GLY A 281 -8.64 9.57 5.35
C GLY A 281 -7.54 9.84 4.33
N TYR A 282 -7.45 9.03 3.28
CA TYR A 282 -6.47 9.14 2.20
C TYR A 282 -7.02 9.77 0.91
N ALA A 283 -8.32 9.96 0.81
CA ALA A 283 -8.99 10.50 -0.37
C ALA A 283 -9.96 11.63 -0.01
N PRO A 284 -10.25 12.58 -0.94
CA PRO A 284 -11.24 13.64 -0.70
C PRO A 284 -12.62 13.13 -0.29
N THR A 285 -13.02 11.97 -0.80
CA THR A 285 -14.30 11.31 -0.48
C THR A 285 -14.43 10.86 0.97
N ASP A 286 -13.30 10.73 1.67
CA ASP A 286 -13.27 10.40 3.10
C ASP A 286 -13.61 11.61 3.99
N TYR A 287 -13.67 12.82 3.39
CA TYR A 287 -13.93 14.10 4.06
C TYR A 287 -15.11 14.83 3.42
N PRO A 288 -16.33 14.27 3.47
CA PRO A 288 -17.51 14.86 2.81
C PRO A 288 -17.98 16.17 3.47
N SER A 289 -17.52 16.46 4.68
CA SER A 289 -17.88 17.67 5.43
C SER A 289 -16.73 18.19 6.30
N GLU A 290 -16.95 19.31 6.99
CA GLU A 290 -15.98 19.85 7.95
C GLU A 290 -15.84 18.97 9.22
N ALA A 291 -16.78 18.08 9.50
CA ALA A 291 -16.72 17.19 10.65
C ALA A 291 -15.51 16.25 10.57
N GLU A 292 -15.28 15.66 9.41
CA GLU A 292 -14.15 14.74 9.20
C GLU A 292 -12.80 15.47 9.33
N TRP A 293 -12.72 16.70 8.85
CA TRP A 293 -11.53 17.54 9.00
C TRP A 293 -11.27 17.93 10.46
N ARG A 294 -12.32 18.26 11.24
CA ARG A 294 -12.19 18.50 12.68
C ARG A 294 -11.72 17.25 13.43
N ALA A 295 -12.28 16.08 13.09
CA ALA A 295 -11.85 14.81 13.66
C ALA A 295 -10.37 14.55 13.38
N ARG A 296 -9.90 14.78 12.13
CA ARG A 296 -8.49 14.64 11.79
C ARG A 296 -7.61 15.57 12.62
N LEU A 297 -7.98 16.84 12.71
CA LEU A 297 -7.23 17.83 13.50
C LEU A 297 -7.19 17.46 14.99
N LEU A 298 -8.31 17.02 15.56
CA LEU A 298 -8.39 16.58 16.95
C LEU A 298 -7.40 15.46 17.26
N MET A 299 -7.36 14.44 16.40
CA MET A 299 -6.42 13.32 16.53
C MET A 299 -4.97 13.79 16.42
N GLU A 300 -4.65 14.68 15.47
CA GLU A 300 -3.29 15.22 15.31
C GLU A 300 -2.84 16.07 16.51
N GLN A 301 -3.75 16.79 17.16
CA GLN A 301 -3.47 17.61 18.34
C GLN A 301 -3.26 16.78 19.61
N SER A 302 -3.66 15.52 19.62
CA SER A 302 -3.57 14.63 20.77
C SER A 302 -2.17 14.02 20.96
N LEU A 303 -1.96 13.40 22.12
CA LEU A 303 -0.78 12.58 22.41
C LEU A 303 -0.90 11.15 21.89
N ALA A 304 -2.06 10.73 21.35
CA ALA A 304 -2.20 9.43 20.72
C ALA A 304 -1.16 9.28 19.60
N ILE A 305 -0.58 8.10 19.46
CA ILE A 305 0.38 7.78 18.40
C ILE A 305 -0.41 7.57 17.11
N LYS A 306 -0.15 8.39 16.10
CA LYS A 306 -0.83 8.29 14.78
C LYS A 306 -0.07 7.34 13.85
N CYS A 307 -0.82 6.54 13.10
CA CYS A 307 -0.31 5.67 12.04
C CYS A 307 -1.20 5.82 10.79
N PRO A 308 -0.83 6.77 9.89
CA PRO A 308 0.26 7.71 9.99
C PRO A 308 -0.11 9.01 10.73
N SER A 309 0.92 9.76 11.18
CA SER A 309 0.77 11.18 11.47
C SER A 309 0.56 11.99 10.18
N ILE A 310 0.13 13.24 10.32
CA ILE A 310 -0.04 14.12 9.16
C ILE A 310 1.27 14.29 8.38
N SER A 311 2.42 14.33 9.07
CA SER A 311 3.74 14.46 8.46
C SER A 311 4.10 13.21 7.65
N TYR A 312 3.84 12.00 8.16
CA TYR A 312 4.04 10.75 7.41
C TYR A 312 3.08 10.64 6.23
N HIS A 313 1.83 11.08 6.40
CA HIS A 313 0.87 11.11 5.30
C HIS A 313 1.38 11.99 4.15
N LEU A 314 1.83 13.20 4.45
CA LEU A 314 2.39 14.13 3.46
C LEU A 314 3.67 13.57 2.82
N ALA A 315 4.56 12.95 3.60
CA ALA A 315 5.80 12.35 3.09
C ALA A 315 5.54 11.23 2.05
N GLY A 316 4.38 10.57 2.09
CA GLY A 316 3.97 9.54 1.13
C GLY A 316 3.28 10.09 -0.12
N THR A 317 3.06 11.39 -0.27
CA THR A 317 2.40 11.94 -1.45
C THR A 317 3.25 11.80 -2.72
N LYS A 318 2.59 11.67 -3.88
CA LYS A 318 3.28 11.48 -5.17
C LYS A 318 4.25 12.61 -5.51
N LYS A 319 3.89 13.84 -5.16
CA LYS A 319 4.78 15.00 -5.36
C LYS A 319 6.05 14.91 -4.50
N ILE A 320 5.95 14.49 -3.23
CA ILE A 320 7.13 14.29 -2.39
C ILE A 320 8.00 13.15 -2.95
N GLN A 321 7.42 12.05 -3.40
CA GLN A 321 8.17 10.97 -4.05
C GLN A 321 8.91 11.46 -5.30
N GLN A 322 8.27 12.33 -6.10
CA GLN A 322 8.90 12.95 -7.27
C GLN A 322 10.07 13.89 -6.86
N GLU A 323 9.91 14.66 -5.78
CA GLU A 323 11.00 15.50 -5.26
C GLU A 323 12.19 14.67 -4.76
N LEU A 324 11.91 13.55 -4.08
CA LEU A 324 12.95 12.63 -3.60
C LEU A 324 13.71 11.91 -4.74
N ALA A 325 13.11 11.79 -5.91
CA ALA A 325 13.76 11.21 -7.09
C ALA A 325 14.72 12.18 -7.81
N LYS A 326 14.74 13.47 -7.44
CA LYS A 326 15.68 14.45 -7.99
C LYS A 326 17.11 14.16 -7.55
N PRO A 327 18.12 14.48 -8.38
CA PRO A 327 19.52 14.36 -8.00
C PRO A 327 19.85 15.10 -6.69
N ASN A 328 20.63 14.45 -5.82
CA ASN A 328 21.15 15.00 -4.55
C ASN A 328 20.09 15.34 -3.49
N VAL A 329 18.85 14.91 -3.64
CA VAL A 329 17.80 15.14 -2.63
C VAL A 329 17.82 14.06 -1.54
N LEU A 330 18.09 12.80 -1.87
CA LEU A 330 18.20 11.70 -0.89
C LEU A 330 19.32 11.96 0.12
N GLU A 331 20.42 12.56 -0.31
CA GLU A 331 21.59 12.91 0.52
C GLU A 331 21.24 13.93 1.63
N ARG A 332 20.13 14.67 1.51
CA ARG A 332 19.61 15.53 2.57
C ARG A 332 19.09 14.73 3.76
N PHE A 333 18.57 13.52 3.49
CA PHE A 333 17.86 12.71 4.48
C PHE A 333 18.62 11.46 4.90
N LEU A 334 19.48 10.91 4.05
CA LEU A 334 20.21 9.69 4.28
C LEU A 334 21.73 9.92 4.21
N GLU A 335 22.44 9.40 5.18
CA GLU A 335 23.91 9.52 5.26
C GLU A 335 24.63 8.34 4.58
N ASN A 336 24.01 7.15 4.59
CA ASN A 336 24.60 5.95 4.05
C ASN A 336 24.51 5.92 2.52
N LYS A 337 25.65 6.04 1.84
CA LYS A 337 25.75 6.03 0.37
C LYS A 337 25.29 4.72 -0.26
N GLU A 338 25.44 3.61 0.44
CA GLU A 338 24.97 2.31 -0.05
C GLU A 338 23.44 2.27 -0.10
N ASP A 339 22.78 2.76 0.95
CA ASP A 339 21.33 2.83 1.03
C ASP A 339 20.75 3.80 -0.02
N ILE A 340 21.38 4.95 -0.23
CA ILE A 340 21.03 5.89 -1.30
C ILE A 340 21.13 5.17 -2.67
N THR A 341 22.22 4.45 -2.90
CA THR A 341 22.41 3.71 -4.17
C THR A 341 21.35 2.62 -4.36
N LYS A 342 20.96 1.91 -3.29
CA LYS A 342 19.88 0.89 -3.34
C LYS A 342 18.55 1.52 -3.75
N LEU A 343 18.18 2.67 -3.16
CA LEU A 343 16.97 3.40 -3.52
C LEU A 343 17.00 3.89 -4.97
N GLN A 344 18.10 4.51 -5.40
CA GLN A 344 18.24 5.04 -6.76
C GLN A 344 18.13 3.94 -7.82
N LYS A 345 18.62 2.72 -7.53
CA LYS A 345 18.52 1.58 -8.45
C LYS A 345 17.10 1.08 -8.67
N CYS A 346 16.20 1.24 -7.70
CA CYS A 346 14.82 0.79 -7.85
C CYS A 346 13.87 1.91 -8.30
N PHE A 347 14.27 3.17 -8.27
CA PHE A 347 13.40 4.26 -8.69
C PHE A 347 13.07 4.18 -10.19
N ALA A 348 11.79 4.20 -10.52
CA ALA A 348 11.37 4.57 -11.87
C ALA A 348 11.56 6.08 -12.08
N GLY A 349 11.65 6.52 -13.34
CA GLY A 349 11.73 7.94 -13.63
C GLY A 349 10.47 8.67 -13.13
N LEU A 350 10.68 9.74 -12.35
CA LEU A 350 9.63 10.61 -11.82
C LEU A 350 10.00 12.05 -12.07
N TRP A 351 9.08 12.81 -12.70
CA TRP A 351 9.35 14.19 -13.11
C TRP A 351 8.19 15.13 -12.78
N SER A 352 8.54 16.39 -12.51
CA SER A 352 7.58 17.49 -12.44
C SER A 352 7.18 17.91 -13.85
N LEU A 353 5.96 18.43 -14.01
CA LEU A 353 5.53 19.06 -15.27
C LEU A 353 6.24 20.40 -15.54
N ASP A 354 7.04 20.90 -14.61
CA ASP A 354 7.94 22.05 -14.82
C ASP A 354 9.13 21.73 -15.74
N ASP A 355 9.46 20.44 -15.91
CA ASP A 355 10.53 20.00 -16.81
C ASP A 355 10.04 20.00 -18.27
N SER A 356 10.31 21.08 -18.98
CA SER A 356 9.85 21.30 -20.35
C SER A 356 10.34 20.24 -21.33
N ASP A 357 11.54 19.68 -21.13
CA ASP A 357 12.11 18.68 -22.04
C ASP A 357 11.41 17.32 -21.85
N ILE A 358 11.11 16.98 -20.61
CA ILE A 358 10.34 15.76 -20.29
C ILE A 358 8.89 15.89 -20.78
N VAL A 359 8.26 17.05 -20.57
CA VAL A 359 6.89 17.30 -21.06
C VAL A 359 6.84 17.19 -22.57
N LYS A 360 7.80 17.77 -23.30
CA LYS A 360 7.90 17.62 -24.75
C LYS A 360 8.03 16.16 -25.17
N ARG A 361 8.92 15.40 -24.52
CA ARG A 361 9.06 13.96 -24.79
C ARG A 361 7.78 13.17 -24.50
N ALA A 362 7.05 13.53 -23.42
CA ALA A 362 5.78 12.88 -23.09
C ALA A 362 4.67 13.19 -24.11
N ILE A 363 4.69 14.39 -24.73
CA ILE A 363 3.78 14.73 -25.83
C ILE A 363 4.13 13.96 -27.12
N GLU A 364 5.43 13.78 -27.40
CA GLU A 364 5.93 13.07 -28.60
C GLU A 364 5.76 11.55 -28.47
N ARG A 365 5.92 11.00 -27.27
CA ARG A 365 5.93 9.55 -26.96
C ARG A 365 5.07 9.25 -25.72
N PRO A 366 3.75 9.54 -25.75
CA PRO A 366 2.89 9.42 -24.58
C PRO A 366 2.78 7.98 -24.04
N GLU A 367 3.00 7.00 -24.91
CA GLU A 367 3.01 5.58 -24.53
C GLU A 367 4.12 5.18 -23.54
N LEU A 368 5.16 6.02 -23.38
CA LEU A 368 6.27 5.78 -22.45
C LEU A 368 6.06 6.43 -21.07
N PHE A 369 4.96 7.13 -20.87
CA PHE A 369 4.70 7.88 -19.65
C PHE A 369 3.35 7.54 -19.04
N VAL A 370 3.25 7.77 -17.74
CA VAL A 370 2.00 7.78 -16.97
C VAL A 370 1.91 9.13 -16.27
N MET A 371 0.78 9.80 -16.38
CA MET A 371 0.52 11.04 -15.66
C MET A 371 -0.33 10.73 -14.44
N LYS A 372 0.17 11.06 -13.25
CA LYS A 372 -0.45 10.71 -11.97
C LYS A 372 -0.91 11.96 -11.22
N PRO A 373 -2.21 12.08 -10.87
CA PRO A 373 -2.68 13.14 -10.00
C PRO A 373 -2.29 12.88 -8.54
N GLN A 374 -2.39 13.91 -7.69
CA GLN A 374 -2.22 13.80 -6.24
C GLN A 374 -3.44 13.11 -5.62
N ARG A 375 -3.62 11.83 -5.92
CA ARG A 375 -4.73 10.98 -5.43
C ARG A 375 -4.21 9.60 -5.06
N GLU A 376 -4.78 9.06 -4.01
CA GLU A 376 -4.57 7.69 -3.57
C GLU A 376 -5.80 6.82 -3.89
N GLY A 377 -5.67 5.50 -3.73
CA GLY A 377 -6.78 4.56 -3.90
C GLY A 377 -6.90 3.90 -5.27
N GLY A 378 -6.03 4.22 -6.24
CA GLY A 378 -6.03 3.67 -7.60
C GLY A 378 -7.15 4.24 -8.50
N GLY A 379 -7.10 3.93 -9.80
CA GLY A 379 -8.14 4.33 -10.76
C GLY A 379 -8.07 5.79 -11.24
N ASN A 380 -6.97 6.50 -10.96
CA ASN A 380 -6.85 7.93 -11.27
C ASN A 380 -5.74 8.27 -12.27
N ASN A 381 -4.98 7.27 -12.71
CA ASN A 381 -3.84 7.50 -13.59
C ASN A 381 -4.28 7.73 -15.05
N ILE A 382 -3.50 8.52 -15.77
CA ILE A 382 -3.72 8.87 -17.18
C ILE A 382 -2.64 8.18 -18.03
N TYR A 383 -3.06 7.51 -19.12
CA TYR A 383 -2.20 6.68 -19.96
C TYR A 383 -2.35 6.98 -21.44
N GLY A 384 -1.33 6.62 -22.23
CA GLY A 384 -1.37 6.67 -23.69
C GLY A 384 -1.68 8.06 -24.24
N ASP A 385 -2.54 8.14 -25.25
CA ASP A 385 -2.87 9.41 -25.92
C ASP A 385 -3.51 10.44 -24.99
N ASP A 386 -4.22 10.00 -23.92
CA ASP A 386 -4.79 10.90 -22.93
C ASP A 386 -3.70 11.70 -22.18
N VAL A 387 -2.49 11.16 -22.02
CA VAL A 387 -1.33 11.91 -21.47
C VAL A 387 -1.02 13.09 -22.35
N LYS A 388 -0.90 12.89 -23.67
CA LYS A 388 -0.63 13.94 -24.65
C LYS A 388 -1.74 15.01 -24.65
N GLU A 389 -3.00 14.57 -24.69
CA GLU A 389 -4.15 15.47 -24.72
C GLU A 389 -4.20 16.36 -23.48
N ASN A 390 -4.01 15.78 -22.29
CA ASN A 390 -3.98 16.53 -21.04
C ASN A 390 -2.80 17.49 -20.97
N LEU A 391 -1.59 17.09 -21.37
CA LEU A 391 -0.42 17.96 -21.38
C LEU A 391 -0.62 19.15 -22.33
N LEU A 392 -1.16 18.94 -23.54
CA LEU A 392 -1.46 20.01 -24.49
C LEU A 392 -2.58 20.93 -23.97
N ARG A 393 -3.57 20.40 -23.24
CA ARG A 393 -4.60 21.21 -22.59
C ARG A 393 -3.99 22.11 -21.52
N LEU A 394 -3.20 21.57 -20.60
CA LEU A 394 -2.53 22.32 -19.54
C LEU A 394 -1.63 23.44 -20.09
N GLN A 395 -0.88 23.16 -21.17
CA GLN A 395 -0.06 24.21 -21.85
C GLN A 395 -0.90 25.32 -22.44
N ARG A 396 -2.07 25.02 -23.02
CA ARG A 396 -2.95 26.06 -23.62
C ARG A 396 -3.63 26.90 -22.54
N GLU A 397 -4.02 26.29 -21.43
CA GLU A 397 -4.71 26.99 -20.33
C GLU A 397 -3.75 27.87 -19.55
N GLY A 398 -2.46 27.53 -19.48
CA GLY A 398 -1.42 28.34 -18.86
C GLY A 398 -1.64 28.64 -17.38
N ASN A 399 -2.48 27.81 -16.70
CA ASN A 399 -2.77 27.92 -15.28
C ASN A 399 -1.85 27.01 -14.47
N GLU A 400 -1.86 27.14 -13.14
CA GLU A 400 -1.02 26.33 -12.24
C GLU A 400 -1.55 24.89 -12.02
N GLU A 401 -2.57 24.43 -12.78
CA GLU A 401 -3.18 23.10 -12.63
C GLU A 401 -2.18 21.96 -12.85
N ASP A 402 -1.12 22.20 -13.62
CA ASP A 402 0.00 21.29 -13.83
C ASP A 402 0.62 20.78 -12.51
N ALA A 403 0.59 21.61 -11.45
CA ALA A 403 1.10 21.26 -10.13
C ALA A 403 0.30 20.17 -9.40
N ALA A 404 -0.90 19.82 -9.92
CA ALA A 404 -1.69 18.70 -9.41
C ALA A 404 -1.19 17.33 -9.91
N TYR A 405 -0.22 17.29 -10.82
CA TYR A 405 0.23 16.08 -11.49
C TYR A 405 1.74 15.88 -11.41
N ILE A 406 2.15 14.63 -11.56
CA ILE A 406 3.53 14.24 -11.88
C ILE A 406 3.54 13.36 -13.13
N LEU A 407 4.66 13.33 -13.84
CA LEU A 407 4.95 12.34 -14.86
C LEU A 407 5.80 11.22 -14.27
N MET A 408 5.47 9.99 -14.63
CA MET A 408 6.24 8.81 -14.28
C MET A 408 6.59 8.02 -15.54
N GLN A 409 7.77 7.42 -15.58
CA GLN A 409 8.13 6.41 -16.56
C GLN A 409 7.07 5.29 -16.55
N ARG A 410 6.55 4.93 -17.72
CA ARG A 410 5.70 3.74 -17.82
C ARG A 410 6.54 2.49 -17.70
N ILE A 411 6.13 1.62 -16.81
CA ILE A 411 6.71 0.30 -16.62
C ILE A 411 5.93 -0.68 -17.49
N PHE A 412 6.64 -1.55 -18.21
CA PHE A 412 6.04 -2.60 -19.03
C PHE A 412 6.26 -3.94 -18.33
N PRO A 413 5.32 -4.38 -17.45
CA PRO A 413 5.52 -5.60 -16.68
C PRO A 413 5.43 -6.85 -17.54
N ILE A 414 6.08 -7.92 -17.06
CA ILE A 414 6.02 -9.23 -17.70
C ILE A 414 4.56 -9.73 -17.72
N VAL A 415 4.10 -10.11 -18.90
CA VAL A 415 2.77 -10.69 -19.11
C VAL A 415 2.86 -12.21 -19.05
N SER A 416 2.03 -12.82 -18.20
CA SER A 416 1.98 -14.28 -18.03
C SER A 416 0.54 -14.80 -18.11
N PRO A 417 0.30 -16.01 -18.63
CA PRO A 417 -1.01 -16.65 -18.50
C PRO A 417 -1.28 -16.99 -17.04
N MET A 418 -2.45 -16.65 -16.54
CA MET A 418 -2.86 -16.85 -15.15
C MET A 418 -4.31 -17.30 -15.05
N PHE A 419 -4.66 -18.02 -13.99
CA PHE A 419 -6.04 -18.37 -13.67
C PHE A 419 -6.55 -17.45 -12.56
N LEU A 420 -7.57 -16.63 -12.86
CA LEU A 420 -8.14 -15.64 -11.96
C LEU A 420 -9.51 -16.10 -11.47
N VAL A 421 -9.70 -16.15 -10.16
CA VAL A 421 -10.97 -16.56 -9.53
C VAL A 421 -11.70 -15.31 -9.02
N ARG A 422 -12.90 -15.08 -9.59
CA ARG A 422 -13.79 -13.97 -9.23
C ARG A 422 -15.23 -14.46 -9.25
N ASN A 423 -16.05 -14.05 -8.29
CA ASN A 423 -17.47 -14.35 -8.23
C ASN A 423 -17.79 -15.86 -8.43
N GLY A 424 -17.00 -16.73 -7.80
CA GLY A 424 -17.16 -18.17 -7.87
C GLY A 424 -16.72 -18.82 -9.20
N THR A 425 -16.15 -18.07 -10.15
CA THR A 425 -15.71 -18.58 -11.45
C THR A 425 -14.20 -18.40 -11.64
N CYS A 426 -13.59 -19.36 -12.33
CA CYS A 426 -12.17 -19.35 -12.67
C CYS A 426 -12.00 -19.10 -14.17
N HIS A 427 -11.21 -18.09 -14.53
CA HIS A 427 -10.94 -17.73 -15.92
C HIS A 427 -9.44 -17.70 -16.17
N LYS A 428 -9.00 -18.22 -17.33
CA LYS A 428 -7.63 -18.06 -17.81
C LYS A 428 -7.51 -16.76 -18.59
N ASP A 429 -6.50 -15.94 -18.24
CA ASP A 429 -6.25 -14.69 -18.94
C ASP A 429 -4.73 -14.38 -18.94
N HIS A 430 -4.32 -13.45 -19.80
CA HIS A 430 -2.99 -12.86 -19.74
C HIS A 430 -2.98 -11.76 -18.69
N ALA A 431 -2.10 -11.87 -17.73
CA ALA A 431 -2.08 -11.02 -16.57
C ALA A 431 -0.70 -10.43 -16.27
N VAL A 432 -0.69 -9.34 -15.54
CA VAL A 432 0.51 -8.68 -14.99
C VAL A 432 0.38 -8.60 -13.48
N SER A 433 1.51 -8.68 -12.79
CA SER A 433 1.53 -8.68 -11.33
C SER A 433 2.37 -7.55 -10.77
N GLU A 434 1.94 -7.03 -9.63
CA GLU A 434 2.57 -5.97 -8.86
C GLU A 434 2.89 -6.48 -7.46
N LEU A 435 4.14 -6.29 -7.03
CA LEU A 435 4.62 -6.65 -5.70
C LEU A 435 4.49 -5.47 -4.75
N GLY A 436 3.78 -5.63 -3.64
CA GLY A 436 3.82 -4.73 -2.48
C GLY A 436 4.64 -5.36 -1.36
N VAL A 437 5.62 -4.63 -0.84
CA VAL A 437 6.42 -5.05 0.31
C VAL A 437 5.98 -4.27 1.53
N TYR A 438 5.47 -4.97 2.53
CA TYR A 438 5.08 -4.36 3.80
C TYR A 438 6.27 -4.17 4.73
N SER A 439 6.27 -3.06 5.44
CA SER A 439 7.26 -2.75 6.46
C SER A 439 6.65 -2.02 7.65
N ALA A 440 7.27 -2.15 8.81
CA ALA A 440 6.89 -1.46 10.03
C ALA A 440 8.07 -0.64 10.55
N TYR A 441 7.79 0.57 10.98
CA TYR A 441 8.74 1.47 11.63
C TYR A 441 8.16 2.01 12.93
N LEU A 442 8.91 1.91 14.00
CA LEU A 442 8.56 2.53 15.28
C LEU A 442 9.80 3.17 15.87
N ARG A 443 9.67 4.45 16.22
CA ARG A 443 10.71 5.21 16.88
C ARG A 443 10.14 5.89 18.13
N ASN A 444 10.92 5.92 19.21
CA ASN A 444 10.64 6.74 20.38
C ASN A 444 11.84 7.65 20.63
N LYS A 445 11.67 8.95 20.45
CA LYS A 445 12.73 9.96 20.44
C LYS A 445 13.86 9.57 19.47
N ASP A 446 15.06 9.38 19.99
CA ASP A 446 16.23 9.02 19.19
C ASP A 446 16.41 7.51 18.99
N LYS A 447 15.57 6.69 19.63
CA LYS A 447 15.69 5.23 19.57
C LYS A 447 14.75 4.63 18.54
N VAL A 448 15.31 4.00 17.52
CA VAL A 448 14.56 3.12 16.62
C VAL A 448 14.27 1.81 17.37
N ILE A 449 13.00 1.45 17.46
CA ILE A 449 12.50 0.26 18.17
C ILE A 449 12.19 -0.86 17.15
N ILE A 450 11.58 -0.50 16.02
CA ILE A 450 11.27 -1.41 14.92
C ILE A 450 11.68 -0.71 13.62
N ASN A 451 12.37 -1.44 12.75
CA ASN A 451 12.60 -1.07 11.35
C ASN A 451 12.74 -2.35 10.53
N ASP A 452 11.60 -2.99 10.23
CA ASP A 452 11.57 -4.33 9.67
C ASP A 452 10.67 -4.42 8.43
N GLN A 453 11.10 -5.25 7.49
CA GLN A 453 10.21 -5.82 6.48
C GLN A 453 9.25 -6.82 7.15
N CYS A 454 7.96 -6.79 6.79
CA CYS A 454 6.91 -7.53 7.48
C CYS A 454 6.27 -8.65 6.69
N GLY A 455 6.35 -8.61 5.38
CA GLY A 455 5.71 -9.53 4.47
C GLY A 455 5.40 -8.87 3.13
N TYR A 456 4.46 -9.43 2.37
CA TYR A 456 4.19 -8.96 1.02
C TYR A 456 2.73 -9.07 0.61
N LEU A 457 2.38 -8.34 -0.43
CA LEU A 457 1.14 -8.44 -1.19
C LEU A 457 1.51 -8.62 -2.67
N MET A 458 0.98 -9.65 -3.33
CA MET A 458 0.95 -9.69 -4.79
C MET A 458 -0.46 -9.33 -5.26
N ARG A 459 -0.54 -8.45 -6.25
CA ARG A 459 -1.79 -8.07 -6.93
C ARG A 459 -1.65 -8.40 -8.40
N THR A 460 -2.54 -9.21 -8.92
CA THR A 460 -2.53 -9.67 -10.30
C THR A 460 -3.77 -9.18 -11.02
N LYS A 461 -3.61 -8.58 -12.20
CA LYS A 461 -4.70 -8.06 -13.02
C LYS A 461 -4.55 -8.48 -14.48
N VAL A 462 -5.65 -8.49 -15.22
CA VAL A 462 -5.59 -8.71 -16.67
C VAL A 462 -4.70 -7.66 -17.33
N SER A 463 -3.87 -8.08 -18.29
CA SER A 463 -2.88 -7.20 -18.93
C SER A 463 -3.52 -6.09 -19.79
N SER A 464 -4.77 -6.25 -20.20
CA SER A 464 -5.55 -5.23 -20.91
C SER A 464 -6.04 -4.09 -20.02
N SER A 465 -5.99 -4.25 -18.68
CA SER A 465 -6.37 -3.19 -17.73
C SER A 465 -5.16 -2.32 -17.37
N ASN A 466 -5.25 -1.03 -17.61
CA ASN A 466 -4.24 -0.07 -17.15
C ASN A 466 -4.31 0.16 -15.63
N GLU A 467 -5.51 0.04 -15.04
CA GLU A 467 -5.75 0.30 -13.62
C GLU A 467 -5.46 -0.91 -12.73
N GLY A 468 -5.03 -0.63 -11.48
CA GLY A 468 -4.76 -1.61 -10.44
C GLY A 468 -5.68 -1.45 -9.22
N GLY A 469 -5.51 -2.32 -8.25
CA GLY A 469 -6.23 -2.30 -6.99
C GLY A 469 -7.29 -3.39 -6.85
N VAL A 470 -7.18 -4.18 -5.77
CA VAL A 470 -8.14 -5.24 -5.46
C VAL A 470 -9.45 -4.66 -4.95
N ALA A 471 -9.38 -3.69 -4.04
CA ALA A 471 -10.57 -3.02 -3.50
C ALA A 471 -11.36 -2.25 -4.57
N ALA A 472 -10.67 -1.72 -5.59
CA ALA A 472 -11.29 -1.07 -6.74
C ALA A 472 -11.91 -2.07 -7.75
N GLY A 473 -11.60 -3.37 -7.65
CA GLY A 473 -12.14 -4.42 -8.52
C GLY A 473 -11.31 -4.75 -9.76
N PHE A 474 -10.17 -4.09 -9.97
CA PHE A 474 -9.31 -4.31 -11.13
C PHE A 474 -8.37 -5.51 -10.97
N ALA A 475 -7.85 -5.75 -9.78
CA ALA A 475 -6.89 -6.81 -9.49
C ALA A 475 -7.48 -7.91 -8.59
N VAL A 476 -6.78 -9.02 -8.48
CA VAL A 476 -7.02 -10.10 -7.53
C VAL A 476 -5.84 -10.23 -6.57
N LEU A 477 -6.07 -10.80 -5.39
CA LEU A 477 -5.02 -11.17 -4.46
C LEU A 477 -4.21 -12.35 -5.03
N ASP A 478 -2.91 -12.32 -4.83
CA ASP A 478 -2.00 -13.35 -5.31
C ASP A 478 -0.88 -13.59 -4.28
N SER A 479 -0.04 -14.58 -4.52
CA SER A 479 1.23 -14.78 -3.84
C SER A 479 2.34 -15.08 -4.85
N MET A 480 3.59 -15.05 -4.39
CA MET A 480 4.72 -15.34 -5.26
C MET A 480 5.19 -16.79 -5.10
N TYR A 481 5.67 -17.35 -6.20
CA TYR A 481 6.43 -18.58 -6.29
C TYR A 481 7.86 -18.22 -6.70
N LEU A 482 8.83 -18.36 -5.80
CA LEU A 482 10.21 -17.94 -6.04
C LEU A 482 10.91 -18.83 -7.07
N THR A 483 11.55 -18.20 -8.05
CA THR A 483 12.23 -18.88 -9.18
C THR A 483 13.73 -18.57 -9.20
#